data_1eeae86f2f80d8315cce65e4a57c7ad7
#
_entry.id   1eeae86f2f80d8315cce65e4a57c7ad7
#
_cell.length_a   1.000
_cell.length_b   1.000
_cell.length_c   1.000
_cell.angle_alpha   90.00
_cell.angle_beta   90.00
_cell.angle_gamma   90.00
#
_symmetry.space_group_name_H-M   'P 1'
#
loop_
_entity.id
_entity.type
_entity.pdbx_description
1 polymer ?
#
loop_
_entity_poly.entity_id
_entity_poly.type
_entity_poly.pdbx_seq_one_letter_code
_entity_poly.pdbx_strand_id
1 'polypeptide(L)'
;MTTPEIADVAVIGGGPAGLAAAAEAKGAGANRVILLERDDRVGGILNQQVHDGFGTKVFKEALTGPEYAAIYEDRVNERDVETWLKTSVTDLTDDRLITVRNEKGVQTIQAGAVVIATGCRERTRGAIGTAGTRPAGVYTAGSVQNYMNVRNLAVGRKVVILGSGDIGLIME
;
A
#
# COMPACT_ATOMS: atom_id res chain seq x y z
N MET A 1 13.64 -15.01 -23.27
CA MET A 1 12.51 -14.50 -22.44
C MET A 1 12.01 -15.67 -21.61
N THR A 2 11.84 -15.50 -20.33
CA THR A 2 11.26 -16.54 -19.46
C THR A 2 9.78 -16.70 -19.79
N THR A 3 9.25 -17.93 -19.71
CA THR A 3 7.82 -18.18 -19.88
C THR A 3 7.06 -17.39 -18.78
N PRO A 4 5.95 -16.70 -19.11
CA PRO A 4 5.17 -16.00 -18.11
C PRO A 4 4.63 -16.94 -17.01
N GLU A 5 4.62 -16.48 -15.78
CA GLU A 5 3.86 -17.09 -14.72
C GLU A 5 2.35 -16.95 -15.01
N ILE A 6 1.56 -17.96 -14.71
CA ILE A 6 0.11 -17.93 -14.94
C ILE A 6 -0.60 -17.71 -13.61
N ALA A 7 -1.54 -16.79 -13.55
CA ALA A 7 -2.40 -16.54 -12.39
C ALA A 7 -3.86 -16.40 -12.82
N ASP A 8 -4.79 -16.88 -12.00
CA ASP A 8 -6.22 -16.60 -12.21
C ASP A 8 -6.51 -15.13 -11.92
N VAL A 9 -5.94 -14.63 -10.82
CA VAL A 9 -6.07 -13.23 -10.42
C VAL A 9 -4.72 -12.69 -9.98
N ALA A 10 -4.34 -11.54 -10.50
CA ALA A 10 -3.21 -10.76 -10.00
C ALA A 10 -3.73 -9.47 -9.34
N VAL A 11 -3.28 -9.20 -8.12
CA VAL A 11 -3.63 -7.99 -7.37
C VAL A 11 -2.40 -7.11 -7.25
N ILE A 12 -2.50 -5.88 -7.74
CA ILE A 12 -1.40 -4.90 -7.75
C ILE A 12 -1.55 -3.93 -6.59
N GLY A 13 -0.72 -4.09 -5.56
CA GLY A 13 -0.68 -3.31 -4.33
C GLY A 13 -1.21 -4.08 -3.13
N GLY A 14 -0.36 -4.25 -2.13
CA GLY A 14 -0.62 -4.97 -0.87
C GLY A 14 -1.19 -4.08 0.25
N GLY A 15 -1.84 -2.96 -0.09
CA GLY A 15 -2.58 -2.14 0.88
C GLY A 15 -3.92 -2.77 1.28
N PRO A 16 -4.74 -2.10 2.12
CA PRO A 16 -5.99 -2.69 2.64
C PRO A 16 -6.94 -3.19 1.57
N ALA A 17 -7.08 -2.45 0.47
CA ALA A 17 -7.94 -2.84 -0.64
C ALA A 17 -7.41 -4.07 -1.37
N GLY A 18 -6.10 -4.14 -1.60
CA GLY A 18 -5.46 -5.27 -2.27
C GLY A 18 -5.49 -6.55 -1.42
N LEU A 19 -5.20 -6.43 -0.13
CA LEU A 19 -5.30 -7.54 0.82
C LEU A 19 -6.71 -8.14 0.85
N ALA A 20 -7.73 -7.26 0.98
CA ALA A 20 -9.13 -7.69 0.96
C ALA A 20 -9.48 -8.36 -0.38
N ALA A 21 -9.11 -7.74 -1.50
CA ALA A 21 -9.40 -8.29 -2.84
C ALA A 21 -8.73 -9.65 -3.07
N ALA A 22 -7.46 -9.80 -2.67
CA ALA A 22 -6.73 -11.05 -2.84
C ALA A 22 -7.32 -12.19 -2.00
N ALA A 23 -7.64 -11.90 -0.72
CA ALA A 23 -8.29 -12.87 0.16
C ALA A 23 -9.66 -13.30 -0.38
N GLU A 24 -10.48 -12.35 -0.85
CA GLU A 24 -11.81 -12.67 -1.38
C GLU A 24 -11.74 -13.37 -2.74
N ALA A 25 -10.83 -13.02 -3.62
CA ALA A 25 -10.63 -13.73 -4.89
C ALA A 25 -10.29 -15.22 -4.64
N LYS A 26 -9.42 -15.49 -3.70
CA LYS A 26 -9.07 -16.86 -3.30
C LYS A 26 -10.25 -17.57 -2.65
N GLY A 27 -10.99 -16.91 -1.77
CA GLY A 27 -12.20 -17.43 -1.13
C GLY A 27 -13.33 -17.72 -2.11
N ALA A 28 -13.40 -16.98 -3.22
CA ALA A 28 -14.37 -17.21 -4.29
C ALA A 28 -14.00 -18.35 -5.25
N GLY A 29 -12.85 -19.02 -5.03
CA GLY A 29 -12.45 -20.22 -5.76
C GLY A 29 -11.39 -20.01 -6.85
N ALA A 30 -10.72 -18.86 -6.89
CA ALA A 30 -9.55 -18.70 -7.75
C ALA A 30 -8.42 -19.65 -7.29
N ASN A 31 -7.89 -20.47 -8.22
CA ASN A 31 -6.87 -21.46 -7.88
C ASN A 31 -5.53 -20.79 -7.53
N ARG A 32 -5.09 -19.81 -8.33
CA ARG A 32 -3.85 -19.08 -8.10
C ARG A 32 -4.10 -17.59 -8.06
N VAL A 33 -3.90 -16.98 -6.89
CA VAL A 33 -3.97 -15.53 -6.69
C VAL A 33 -2.58 -15.04 -6.32
N ILE A 34 -2.06 -14.05 -7.07
CA ILE A 34 -0.77 -13.41 -6.80
C ILE A 34 -1.02 -11.99 -6.35
N LEU A 35 -0.54 -11.65 -5.15
CA LEU A 35 -0.53 -10.29 -4.60
C LEU A 35 0.86 -9.69 -4.80
N LEU A 36 0.94 -8.57 -5.53
CA LEU A 36 2.17 -7.87 -5.87
C LEU A 36 2.35 -6.64 -5.00
N GLU A 37 3.39 -6.60 -4.18
CA GLU A 37 3.70 -5.46 -3.32
C GLU A 37 5.15 -5.01 -3.52
N ARG A 38 5.34 -3.70 -3.75
CA ARG A 38 6.66 -3.10 -3.98
C ARG A 38 7.50 -2.97 -2.72
N ASP A 39 6.85 -2.82 -1.55
CA ASP A 39 7.52 -2.68 -0.27
C ASP A 39 7.93 -4.05 0.30
N ASP A 40 8.66 -4.06 1.40
CA ASP A 40 9.13 -5.27 2.08
C ASP A 40 8.06 -5.92 2.97
N ARG A 41 6.87 -5.32 3.05
CA ARG A 41 5.70 -5.80 3.79
C ARG A 41 4.41 -5.32 3.16
N VAL A 42 3.33 -6.03 3.42
CA VAL A 42 1.96 -5.61 3.07
C VAL A 42 1.40 -4.60 4.10
N GLY A 43 0.18 -4.09 3.88
CA GLY A 43 -0.49 -3.12 4.73
C GLY A 43 -0.51 -1.71 4.15
N GLY A 44 0.43 -1.38 3.27
CA GLY A 44 0.49 -0.09 2.57
C GLY A 44 0.47 1.10 3.54
N ILE A 45 -0.40 2.08 3.30
CA ILE A 45 -0.51 3.30 4.11
C ILE A 45 -0.91 3.03 5.57
N LEU A 46 -1.57 1.91 5.86
CA LEU A 46 -1.98 1.55 7.23
C LEU A 46 -0.77 1.39 8.15
N ASN A 47 0.37 0.93 7.65
CA ASN A 47 1.58 0.75 8.44
C ASN A 47 2.11 2.03 9.11
N GLN A 48 1.72 3.19 8.61
CA GLN A 48 2.10 4.48 9.20
C GLN A 48 0.98 5.18 9.97
N GLN A 49 -0.24 4.61 9.98
CA GLN A 49 -1.41 5.16 10.65
C GLN A 49 -1.56 4.55 12.05
N VAL A 50 -0.76 5.05 13.00
CA VAL A 50 -0.72 4.50 14.36
C VAL A 50 -1.86 4.99 15.28
N HIS A 51 -2.69 5.93 14.80
CA HIS A 51 -3.90 6.34 15.49
C HIS A 51 -4.99 5.27 15.36
N ASP A 52 -5.94 5.25 16.27
CA ASP A 52 -7.12 4.37 16.27
C ASP A 52 -8.23 4.87 15.32
N GLY A 53 -9.30 4.07 15.20
CA GLY A 53 -10.50 4.38 14.40
C GLY A 53 -10.71 3.49 13.19
N PHE A 54 -9.72 2.65 12.84
CA PHE A 54 -9.90 1.64 11.79
C PHE A 54 -10.76 0.48 12.32
N GLY A 55 -11.48 -0.20 11.43
CA GLY A 55 -12.24 -1.40 11.80
C GLY A 55 -13.62 -1.16 12.40
N THR A 56 -13.95 0.02 12.87
CA THR A 56 -15.22 0.33 13.59
C THR A 56 -16.47 -0.07 12.82
N LYS A 57 -16.48 0.06 11.49
CA LYS A 57 -17.62 -0.34 10.65
C LYS A 57 -17.66 -1.84 10.37
N VAL A 58 -16.51 -2.47 10.19
CA VAL A 58 -16.37 -3.88 9.75
C VAL A 58 -16.30 -4.81 10.95
N PHE A 59 -15.44 -4.52 11.92
CA PHE A 59 -15.17 -5.39 13.07
C PHE A 59 -15.90 -4.92 14.34
N LYS A 60 -16.53 -3.73 14.33
CA LYS A 60 -17.16 -3.10 15.51
C LYS A 60 -16.16 -2.82 16.63
N GLU A 61 -14.91 -2.69 16.30
CA GLU A 61 -13.77 -2.44 17.16
C GLU A 61 -12.92 -1.30 16.59
N ALA A 62 -12.37 -0.45 17.46
CA ALA A 62 -11.44 0.60 17.06
C ALA A 62 -10.01 0.04 17.08
N LEU A 63 -9.42 -0.08 15.93
CA LEU A 63 -8.08 -0.61 15.71
C LEU A 63 -7.17 0.50 15.21
N THR A 64 -5.87 0.35 15.44
CA THR A 64 -4.86 1.11 14.74
C THR A 64 -4.71 0.62 13.29
N GLY A 65 -4.07 1.43 12.43
CA GLY A 65 -3.81 1.01 11.05
C GLY A 65 -3.04 -0.31 10.93
N PRO A 66 -1.91 -0.49 11.65
CA PRO A 66 -1.17 -1.76 11.64
C PRO A 66 -2.01 -2.97 12.13
N GLU A 67 -2.81 -2.82 13.18
CA GLU A 67 -3.70 -3.90 13.66
C GLU A 67 -4.74 -4.28 12.61
N TYR A 68 -5.34 -3.28 11.96
CA TYR A 68 -6.28 -3.52 10.87
C TYR A 68 -5.61 -4.22 9.67
N ALA A 69 -4.39 -3.83 9.32
CA ALA A 69 -3.63 -4.46 8.25
C ALA A 69 -3.31 -5.93 8.58
N ALA A 70 -2.89 -6.22 9.82
CA ALA A 70 -2.54 -7.56 10.27
C ALA A 70 -3.71 -8.55 10.12
N ILE A 71 -4.95 -8.13 10.45
CA ILE A 71 -6.13 -8.99 10.29
C ILE A 71 -6.31 -9.43 8.81
N TYR A 72 -6.04 -8.53 7.86
CA TYR A 72 -6.17 -8.88 6.45
C TYR A 72 -4.95 -9.63 5.92
N GLU A 73 -3.77 -9.39 6.45
CA GLU A 73 -2.58 -10.19 6.17
C GLU A 73 -2.78 -11.65 6.61
N ASP A 74 -3.33 -11.87 7.81
CA ASP A 74 -3.66 -13.20 8.30
C ASP A 74 -4.65 -13.91 7.36
N ARG A 75 -5.70 -13.23 6.89
CA ARG A 75 -6.66 -13.80 5.92
C ARG A 75 -6.01 -14.18 4.59
N VAL A 76 -5.06 -13.40 4.12
CA VAL A 76 -4.29 -13.67 2.89
C VAL A 76 -3.44 -14.91 3.08
N ASN A 77 -2.78 -15.04 4.25
CA ASN A 77 -1.94 -16.18 4.60
C ASN A 77 -2.78 -17.46 4.81
N GLU A 78 -3.90 -17.39 5.55
CA GLU A 78 -4.82 -18.51 5.78
C GLU A 78 -5.42 -19.08 4.49
N ARG A 79 -5.55 -18.25 3.46
CA ARG A 79 -6.11 -18.65 2.16
C ARG A 79 -5.04 -19.00 1.12
N ASP A 80 -3.77 -19.14 1.50
CA ASP A 80 -2.66 -19.48 0.60
C ASP A 80 -2.57 -18.55 -0.63
N VAL A 81 -2.71 -17.25 -0.43
CA VAL A 81 -2.45 -16.25 -1.48
C VAL A 81 -0.95 -16.10 -1.65
N GLU A 82 -0.47 -16.22 -2.87
CA GLU A 82 0.95 -16.04 -3.20
C GLU A 82 1.34 -14.56 -3.16
N THR A 83 2.07 -14.14 -2.14
CA THR A 83 2.48 -12.73 -1.96
C THR A 83 3.90 -12.51 -2.41
N TRP A 84 4.09 -11.62 -3.39
CA TRP A 84 5.39 -11.19 -3.90
C TRP A 84 5.74 -9.81 -3.37
N LEU A 85 6.53 -9.78 -2.32
CA LEU A 85 7.09 -8.55 -1.75
C LEU A 85 8.26 -8.02 -2.58
N LYS A 86 8.66 -6.76 -2.35
CA LYS A 86 9.74 -6.07 -3.08
C LYS A 86 9.60 -6.19 -4.60
N THR A 87 8.36 -6.30 -5.07
CA THR A 87 8.01 -6.55 -6.46
C THR A 87 7.24 -5.37 -7.03
N SER A 88 7.91 -4.62 -7.89
CA SER A 88 7.31 -3.46 -8.57
C SER A 88 6.74 -3.86 -9.92
N VAL A 89 5.48 -3.54 -10.15
CA VAL A 89 4.87 -3.65 -11.48
C VAL A 89 5.35 -2.46 -12.32
N THR A 90 5.92 -2.77 -13.48
CA THR A 90 6.48 -1.77 -14.39
C THR A 90 5.67 -1.58 -15.66
N ASP A 91 4.86 -2.57 -16.01
CA ASP A 91 3.98 -2.50 -17.18
C ASP A 91 2.76 -3.43 -17.02
N LEU A 92 1.67 -3.06 -17.65
CA LEU A 92 0.43 -3.84 -17.74
C LEU A 92 -0.19 -3.62 -19.12
N THR A 93 -0.33 -4.68 -19.88
CA THR A 93 -0.94 -4.63 -21.22
C THR A 93 -2.45 -4.87 -21.17
N ASP A 94 -3.15 -4.54 -22.25
CA ASP A 94 -4.59 -4.80 -22.41
C ASP A 94 -4.92 -6.30 -22.36
N ASP A 95 -3.98 -7.16 -22.74
CA ASP A 95 -4.09 -8.63 -22.65
C ASP A 95 -3.81 -9.16 -21.25
N ARG A 96 -3.66 -8.29 -20.27
CA ARG A 96 -3.37 -8.62 -18.85
C ARG A 96 -2.03 -9.33 -18.65
N LEU A 97 -1.06 -9.05 -19.50
CA LEU A 97 0.33 -9.41 -19.27
C LEU A 97 0.96 -8.33 -18.37
N ILE A 98 1.41 -8.75 -17.19
CA ILE A 98 2.00 -7.87 -16.19
C ILE A 98 3.50 -8.07 -16.21
N THR A 99 4.27 -6.99 -16.35
CA THR A 99 5.73 -7.02 -16.19
C THR A 99 6.10 -6.54 -14.80
N VAL A 100 6.85 -7.34 -14.09
CA VAL A 100 7.32 -7.03 -12.73
C VAL A 100 8.84 -7.04 -12.66
N ARG A 101 9.36 -6.27 -11.71
CA ARG A 101 10.79 -6.25 -11.36
C ARG A 101 10.95 -6.47 -9.85
N ASN A 102 11.80 -7.44 -9.50
CA ASN A 102 12.17 -7.76 -8.12
C ASN A 102 13.64 -8.21 -8.04
N GLU A 103 14.03 -8.81 -6.91
CA GLU A 103 15.40 -9.30 -6.68
C GLU A 103 15.81 -10.42 -7.68
N LYS A 104 14.85 -11.16 -8.22
CA LYS A 104 15.09 -12.21 -9.26
C LYS A 104 15.22 -11.64 -10.67
N GLY A 105 15.08 -10.31 -10.83
CA GLY A 105 15.13 -9.62 -12.12
C GLY A 105 13.76 -9.25 -12.68
N VAL A 106 13.64 -9.26 -14.01
CA VAL A 106 12.39 -8.95 -14.72
C VAL A 106 11.65 -10.24 -15.02
N GLN A 107 10.40 -10.30 -14.61
CA GLN A 107 9.50 -11.45 -14.81
C GLN A 107 8.18 -10.96 -15.41
N THR A 108 7.44 -11.87 -16.02
CA THR A 108 6.09 -11.59 -16.54
C THR A 108 5.07 -12.54 -15.95
N ILE A 109 3.85 -12.02 -15.75
CA ILE A 109 2.71 -12.76 -15.23
C ILE A 109 1.56 -12.57 -16.22
N GLN A 110 1.00 -13.66 -16.74
CA GLN A 110 -0.24 -13.65 -17.51
C GLN A 110 -1.39 -13.92 -16.55
N ALA A 111 -2.25 -12.94 -16.36
CA ALA A 111 -3.39 -13.05 -15.45
C ALA A 111 -4.72 -13.24 -16.18
N GLY A 112 -5.63 -14.01 -15.59
CA GLY A 112 -7.02 -14.13 -16.02
C GLY A 112 -7.82 -12.85 -15.71
N ALA A 113 -7.55 -12.24 -14.53
CA ALA A 113 -8.08 -10.95 -14.13
C ALA A 113 -7.02 -10.15 -13.36
N VAL A 114 -7.11 -8.82 -13.40
CA VAL A 114 -6.20 -7.93 -12.68
C VAL A 114 -7.00 -6.96 -11.81
N VAL A 115 -6.61 -6.87 -10.54
CA VAL A 115 -7.14 -5.87 -9.60
C VAL A 115 -6.07 -4.83 -9.34
N ILE A 116 -6.36 -3.57 -9.65
CA ILE A 116 -5.46 -2.44 -9.41
C ILE A 116 -5.83 -1.80 -8.07
N ALA A 117 -4.99 -1.96 -7.05
CA ALA A 117 -5.18 -1.48 -5.69
C ALA A 117 -3.97 -0.65 -5.21
N THR A 118 -3.42 0.18 -6.10
CA THR A 118 -2.17 0.93 -5.89
C THR A 118 -2.29 2.12 -4.95
N GLY A 119 -3.49 2.39 -4.45
CA GLY A 119 -3.77 3.50 -3.55
C GLY A 119 -3.67 4.87 -4.21
N CYS A 120 -3.50 5.89 -3.38
CA CYS A 120 -3.31 7.27 -3.82
C CYS A 120 -1.97 7.82 -3.33
N ARG A 121 -1.64 9.02 -3.79
CA ARG A 121 -0.44 9.73 -3.39
C ARG A 121 -0.79 11.15 -2.98
N GLU A 122 -0.19 11.63 -1.91
CA GLU A 122 -0.32 13.03 -1.50
C GLU A 122 0.13 13.98 -2.61
N ARG A 123 -0.55 15.12 -2.67
CA ARG A 123 -0.07 16.24 -3.48
C ARG A 123 1.20 16.81 -2.85
N THR A 124 2.25 16.91 -3.63
CA THR A 124 3.49 17.55 -3.20
C THR A 124 3.30 19.04 -3.00
N ARG A 125 4.22 19.67 -2.26
CA ARG A 125 4.25 21.14 -2.09
C ARG A 125 4.12 21.89 -3.42
N GLY A 126 4.81 21.42 -4.47
CA GLY A 126 4.73 22.04 -5.79
C GLY A 126 3.35 21.93 -6.43
N ALA A 127 2.67 20.80 -6.24
CA ALA A 127 1.33 20.55 -6.78
C ALA A 127 0.23 21.38 -6.08
N ILE A 128 0.41 21.73 -4.79
CA ILE A 128 -0.53 22.58 -4.04
C ILE A 128 -0.19 24.07 -4.14
N GLY A 129 0.89 24.44 -4.84
CA GLY A 129 1.26 25.84 -5.08
C GLY A 129 1.65 26.64 -3.83
N THR A 130 2.14 25.99 -2.77
CA THR A 130 2.56 26.70 -1.55
C THR A 130 3.64 27.74 -1.87
N ALA A 131 3.38 28.99 -1.54
CA ALA A 131 4.27 30.13 -1.81
C ALA A 131 5.58 30.06 -1.03
N GLY A 132 6.57 30.84 -1.45
CA GLY A 132 7.86 30.98 -0.81
C GLY A 132 8.96 30.07 -1.35
N THR A 133 10.14 30.17 -0.74
CA THR A 133 11.31 29.36 -1.08
C THR A 133 11.09 27.89 -0.67
N ARG A 134 11.95 26.99 -1.14
CA ARG A 134 11.92 25.57 -0.75
C ARG A 134 13.03 25.26 0.27
N PRO A 135 12.93 25.73 1.52
CA PRO A 135 13.91 25.39 2.53
C PRO A 135 13.84 23.91 2.89
N ALA A 136 14.89 23.39 3.48
CA ALA A 136 14.86 22.10 4.14
C ALA A 136 13.80 22.11 5.27
N GLY A 137 13.18 20.95 5.54
CA GLY A 137 12.18 20.83 6.59
C GLY A 137 10.74 21.12 6.15
N VAL A 138 10.47 21.29 4.85
CA VAL A 138 9.11 21.37 4.31
C VAL A 138 8.69 20.00 3.80
N TYR A 139 7.76 19.36 4.50
CA TYR A 139 7.30 18.01 4.23
C TYR A 139 5.80 17.96 3.99
N THR A 140 5.33 16.90 3.32
CA THR A 140 3.91 16.52 3.34
C THR A 140 3.62 15.71 4.60
N ALA A 141 2.38 15.71 5.05
CA ALA A 141 1.98 15.01 6.27
C ALA A 141 2.29 13.50 6.22
N GLY A 142 1.97 12.83 5.12
CA GLY A 142 2.28 11.40 5.00
C GLY A 142 3.77 11.08 4.96
N SER A 143 4.60 12.00 4.44
CA SER A 143 6.06 11.85 4.54
C SER A 143 6.53 11.92 5.99
N VAL A 144 5.96 12.84 6.79
CA VAL A 144 6.28 12.98 8.21
C VAL A 144 5.81 11.75 8.99
N GLN A 145 4.59 11.28 8.77
CA GLN A 145 4.10 10.04 9.37
C GLN A 145 5.02 8.85 9.07
N ASN A 146 5.48 8.71 7.84
CA ASN A 146 6.40 7.63 7.48
C ASN A 146 7.73 7.76 8.22
N TYR A 147 8.31 8.96 8.29
CA TYR A 147 9.56 9.18 9.03
C TYR A 147 9.40 8.85 10.52
N MET A 148 8.34 9.33 11.15
CA MET A 148 8.14 9.14 12.59
C MET A 148 7.67 7.72 12.92
N ASN A 149 6.62 7.24 12.28
CA ASN A 149 5.91 6.03 12.70
C ASN A 149 6.51 4.74 12.12
N VAL A 150 7.19 4.82 10.98
CA VAL A 150 7.80 3.63 10.35
C VAL A 150 9.32 3.63 10.51
N ARG A 151 9.96 4.81 10.39
CA ARG A 151 11.42 4.90 10.41
C ARG A 151 12.01 5.37 11.73
N ASN A 152 11.15 5.75 12.69
CA ASN A 152 11.54 6.26 14.01
C ASN A 152 12.51 7.47 13.93
N LEU A 153 12.25 8.38 12.97
CA LEU A 153 13.05 9.59 12.74
C LEU A 153 12.29 10.83 13.19
N ALA A 154 12.89 11.65 14.03
CA ALA A 154 12.33 12.95 14.40
C ALA A 154 12.53 13.97 13.27
N VAL A 155 11.46 14.68 12.87
CA VAL A 155 11.47 15.65 11.77
C VAL A 155 11.77 17.08 12.22
N GLY A 156 11.76 17.35 13.52
CA GLY A 156 12.07 18.67 14.09
C GLY A 156 11.63 18.79 15.54
N ARG A 157 12.03 19.91 16.18
CA ARG A 157 11.63 20.23 17.57
C ARG A 157 10.50 21.27 17.64
N LYS A 158 10.33 22.05 16.60
CA LYS A 158 9.25 23.03 16.44
C LYS A 158 8.62 22.77 15.09
N VAL A 159 7.35 22.47 15.08
CA VAL A 159 6.60 22.09 13.87
C VAL A 159 5.50 23.12 13.64
N VAL A 160 5.30 23.50 12.40
CA VAL A 160 4.15 24.30 11.95
C VAL A 160 3.38 23.47 10.95
N ILE A 161 2.09 23.26 11.21
CA ILE A 161 1.17 22.53 10.33
C ILE A 161 0.37 23.54 9.53
N LEU A 162 0.47 23.47 8.20
CA LEU A 162 -0.32 24.27 7.29
C LEU A 162 -1.46 23.42 6.72
N GLY A 163 -2.66 23.59 7.23
CA GLY A 163 -3.87 22.90 6.84
C GLY A 163 -4.79 22.67 8.04
N SER A 164 -6.09 22.54 7.76
CA SER A 164 -7.14 22.34 8.77
C SER A 164 -8.00 21.11 8.46
N GLY A 165 -7.53 20.20 7.62
CA GLY A 165 -8.17 18.92 7.37
C GLY A 165 -7.80 17.88 8.43
N ASP A 166 -8.50 16.74 8.42
CA ASP A 166 -8.33 15.66 9.40
C ASP A 166 -6.87 15.23 9.57
N ILE A 167 -6.11 15.15 8.47
CA ILE A 167 -4.71 14.76 8.54
C ILE A 167 -3.86 15.78 9.30
N GLY A 168 -4.21 17.07 9.25
CA GLY A 168 -3.54 18.10 10.03
C GLY A 168 -3.74 17.92 11.53
N LEU A 169 -4.95 17.55 11.94
CA LEU A 169 -5.29 17.25 13.35
C LEU A 169 -4.62 15.95 13.85
N ILE A 170 -4.50 14.94 12.98
CA ILE A 170 -3.81 13.69 13.31
C ILE A 170 -2.30 13.91 13.53
N MET A 171 -1.74 14.98 12.97
CA MET A 171 -0.30 15.27 13.05
C MET A 171 0.09 16.10 14.27
N GLU A 172 -0.87 16.60 15.08
CA GLU A 172 -0.60 17.28 16.34
C GLU A 172 -0.10 16.29 17.41
#